data_4ef435133628b671f5943381eae1ab26
#
_entry.id   4ef435133628b671f5943381eae1ab26
#
_cell.length_a   1.000
_cell.length_b   1.000
_cell.length_c   1.000
_cell.angle_alpha   90.00
_cell.angle_beta   90.00
_cell.angle_gamma   90.00
#
_symmetry.space_group_name_H-M   'P 1'
#
loop_
_entity.id
_entity.type
_entity.pdbx_description
1 polymer ?
#
loop_
_entity_poly.entity_id
_entity_poly.type
_entity_poly.pdbx_seq_one_letter_code
_entity_poly.pdbx_strand_id
1 'polypeptide(L)'
;MESKQNRALKEFDSLYKMIDDVYHEIALSMYLTDSAFLILYCLLELGDGCSQKDICKLYSISKQTVNSSVKSLEGKGFLVRKTGVGRDIHLFFTEFGRKFSEEHIGPVFDMENATFESMKPSECELLLSLTRKYVQILKKNMKHYVLEEKEF
;
A
#
# COMPACT_ATOMS: atom_id res chain seq x y z
N MET A 1 30.23 15.65 13.30
CA MET A 1 29.52 16.44 12.28
C MET A 1 28.08 15.96 12.25
N GLU A 2 27.12 16.81 12.58
CA GLU A 2 25.71 16.41 12.49
C GLU A 2 25.34 16.18 11.03
N SER A 3 25.02 14.94 10.69
CA SER A 3 24.51 14.60 9.37
C SER A 3 23.09 15.15 9.22
N LYS A 4 22.88 16.09 8.30
CA LYS A 4 21.56 16.70 8.04
C LYS A 4 21.10 16.38 6.61
N GLN A 5 19.82 16.06 6.48
CA GLN A 5 19.21 15.96 5.15
C GLN A 5 19.31 17.30 4.42
N ASN A 6 19.53 17.26 3.10
CA ASN A 6 19.46 18.45 2.29
C ASN A 6 18.00 18.96 2.17
N ARG A 7 17.85 20.25 1.78
CA ARG A 7 16.54 20.91 1.73
C ARG A 7 15.57 20.23 0.76
N ALA A 8 16.04 19.83 -0.41
CA ALA A 8 15.21 19.17 -1.42
C ALA A 8 14.71 17.80 -0.96
N LEU A 9 15.57 17.05 -0.24
CA LEU A 9 15.15 15.77 0.33
C LEU A 9 14.07 15.94 1.40
N LYS A 10 14.20 16.94 2.27
CA LYS A 10 13.17 17.25 3.28
C LYS A 10 11.82 17.60 2.66
N GLU A 11 11.84 18.39 1.61
CA GLU A 11 10.63 18.75 0.87
C GLU A 11 10.01 17.51 0.21
N PHE A 12 10.81 16.67 -0.43
CA PHE A 12 10.36 15.42 -1.01
C PHE A 12 9.71 14.49 0.04
N ASP A 13 10.36 14.30 1.18
CA ASP A 13 9.84 13.46 2.27
C ASP A 13 8.53 14.03 2.83
N SER A 14 8.42 15.35 2.94
CA SER A 14 7.19 16.02 3.38
C SER A 14 6.04 15.81 2.40
N LEU A 15 6.29 15.95 1.09
CA LEU A 15 5.29 15.70 0.06
C LEU A 15 4.84 14.23 0.04
N TYR A 16 5.78 13.30 0.20
CA TYR A 16 5.47 11.89 0.28
C TYR A 16 4.57 11.56 1.48
N LYS A 17 4.88 12.17 2.64
CA LYS A 17 4.06 12.03 3.83
C LYS A 17 2.65 12.60 3.65
N MET A 18 2.50 13.72 2.93
CA MET A 18 1.18 14.28 2.62
C MET A 18 0.32 13.32 1.79
N ILE A 19 0.93 12.51 0.92
CA ILE A 19 0.21 11.46 0.19
C ILE A 19 -0.30 10.39 1.19
N ASP A 20 0.54 9.94 2.11
CA ASP A 20 0.13 8.97 3.14
C ASP A 20 -1.00 9.54 4.02
N ASP A 21 -0.93 10.82 4.39
CA ASP A 21 -1.95 11.48 5.21
C ASP A 21 -3.32 11.50 4.48
N VAL A 22 -3.36 11.69 3.16
CA VAL A 22 -4.60 11.60 2.37
C VAL A 22 -5.24 10.21 2.47
N TYR A 23 -4.46 9.15 2.31
CA TYR A 23 -4.99 7.78 2.45
C TYR A 23 -5.40 7.45 3.88
N HIS A 24 -4.70 7.99 4.87
CA HIS A 24 -5.10 7.87 6.27
C HIS A 24 -6.47 8.52 6.52
N GLU A 25 -6.71 9.73 6.02
CA GLU A 25 -8.01 10.41 6.14
C GLU A 25 -9.14 9.62 5.44
N ILE A 26 -8.85 9.05 4.27
CA ILE A 26 -9.80 8.18 3.55
C ILE A 26 -10.15 6.97 4.41
N ALA A 27 -9.17 6.26 4.96
CA ALA A 27 -9.41 5.10 5.83
C ALA A 27 -10.23 5.48 7.06
N LEU A 28 -9.89 6.60 7.73
CA LEU A 28 -10.62 7.11 8.88
C LEU A 28 -12.09 7.43 8.55
N SER A 29 -12.36 7.99 7.38
CA SER A 29 -13.74 8.30 6.95
C SER A 29 -14.62 7.06 6.84
N MET A 30 -14.02 5.90 6.66
CA MET A 30 -14.67 4.58 6.60
C MET A 30 -14.62 3.82 7.95
N TYR A 31 -14.09 4.43 9.01
CA TYR A 31 -13.83 3.79 10.31
C TYR A 31 -12.90 2.57 10.22
N LEU A 32 -11.95 2.62 9.27
CA LEU A 32 -10.94 1.59 9.06
C LEU A 32 -9.58 2.06 9.55
N THR A 33 -8.73 1.11 9.94
CA THR A 33 -7.29 1.36 10.04
C THR A 33 -6.66 1.40 8.64
N ASP A 34 -5.50 2.04 8.49
CA ASP A 34 -4.79 2.12 7.21
C ASP A 34 -4.54 0.73 6.61
N SER A 35 -4.12 -0.22 7.44
CA SER A 35 -3.87 -1.60 6.99
C SER A 35 -5.16 -2.36 6.64
N ALA A 36 -6.27 -2.12 7.33
CA ALA A 36 -7.56 -2.71 6.99
C ALA A 36 -8.09 -2.15 5.65
N PHE A 37 -8.01 -0.83 5.47
CA PHE A 37 -8.34 -0.18 4.21
C PHE A 37 -7.52 -0.78 3.06
N LEU A 38 -6.20 -0.85 3.22
CA LEU A 38 -5.30 -1.36 2.21
C LEU A 38 -5.59 -2.82 1.83
N ILE A 39 -5.95 -3.68 2.79
CA ILE A 39 -6.31 -5.08 2.50
C ILE A 39 -7.59 -5.16 1.68
N LEU A 40 -8.63 -4.40 2.03
CA LEU A 40 -9.87 -4.37 1.25
C LEU A 40 -9.66 -3.75 -0.14
N TYR A 41 -8.83 -2.72 -0.24
CA TYR A 41 -8.38 -2.10 -1.49
C TYR A 41 -7.71 -3.14 -2.41
N CYS A 42 -6.72 -3.88 -1.88
CA CYS A 42 -6.03 -4.95 -2.62
C CYS A 42 -6.98 -6.05 -3.05
N LEU A 43 -7.88 -6.47 -2.17
CA LEU A 43 -8.83 -7.53 -2.48
C LEU A 43 -9.85 -7.10 -3.55
N LEU A 44 -10.22 -5.82 -3.56
CA LEU A 44 -11.08 -5.26 -4.61
C LEU A 44 -10.34 -5.18 -5.95
N GLU A 45 -9.06 -4.77 -5.94
CA GLU A 45 -8.23 -4.64 -7.14
C GLU A 45 -7.84 -5.99 -7.74
N LEU A 46 -7.36 -6.92 -6.91
CA LEU A 46 -6.84 -8.22 -7.35
C LEU A 46 -7.93 -9.27 -7.54
N GLY A 47 -9.07 -9.08 -6.89
CA GLY A 47 -10.17 -10.03 -6.88
C GLY A 47 -10.06 -11.11 -5.80
N ASP A 48 -11.15 -11.85 -5.63
CA ASP A 48 -11.24 -12.97 -4.70
C ASP A 48 -10.18 -14.03 -4.98
N GLY A 49 -9.60 -14.54 -3.93
CA GLY A 49 -8.56 -15.57 -3.99
C GLY A 49 -7.13 -15.01 -3.98
N CYS A 50 -6.94 -13.69 -3.91
CA CYS A 50 -5.60 -13.14 -3.70
C CYS A 50 -5.02 -13.64 -2.36
N SER A 51 -3.71 -13.90 -2.32
CA SER A 51 -3.07 -14.39 -1.11
C SER A 51 -2.60 -13.26 -0.21
N GLN A 52 -2.53 -13.53 1.11
CA GLN A 52 -1.89 -12.60 2.04
C GLN A 52 -0.43 -12.30 1.64
N LYS A 53 0.25 -13.26 1.02
CA LYS A 53 1.61 -13.12 0.52
C LYS A 53 1.70 -12.11 -0.63
N ASP A 54 0.72 -12.10 -1.54
CA ASP A 54 0.65 -11.13 -2.63
C ASP A 54 0.50 -9.70 -2.10
N ILE A 55 -0.35 -9.51 -1.10
CA ILE A 55 -0.54 -8.21 -0.44
C ILE A 55 0.75 -7.73 0.21
N CYS A 56 1.42 -8.60 0.99
CA CYS A 56 2.72 -8.27 1.60
C CYS A 56 3.75 -7.83 0.57
N LYS A 57 3.80 -8.51 -0.57
CA LYS A 57 4.77 -8.26 -1.64
C LYS A 57 4.47 -6.97 -2.40
N LEU A 58 3.21 -6.72 -2.75
CA LEU A 58 2.79 -5.54 -3.53
C LEU A 58 2.99 -4.23 -2.77
N TYR A 59 2.64 -4.22 -1.49
CA TYR A 59 2.62 -3.00 -0.68
C TYR A 59 3.74 -2.94 0.36
N SER A 60 4.70 -3.87 0.32
CA SER A 60 5.83 -3.92 1.26
C SER A 60 5.41 -3.85 2.73
N ILE A 61 4.29 -4.50 3.06
CA ILE A 61 3.75 -4.56 4.42
C ILE A 61 4.24 -5.82 5.11
N SER A 62 4.49 -5.74 6.42
CA SER A 62 4.91 -6.89 7.20
C SER A 62 3.84 -7.97 7.23
N LYS A 63 4.26 -9.23 7.20
CA LYS A 63 3.39 -10.39 7.33
C LYS A 63 2.54 -10.35 8.60
N GLN A 64 3.10 -9.85 9.70
CA GLN A 64 2.40 -9.70 10.97
C GLN A 64 1.26 -8.69 10.88
N THR A 65 1.49 -7.53 10.25
CA THR A 65 0.47 -6.49 10.05
C THR A 65 -0.66 -6.99 9.19
N VAL A 66 -0.35 -7.63 8.05
CA VAL A 66 -1.39 -8.22 7.17
C VAL A 66 -2.20 -9.26 7.92
N ASN A 67 -1.54 -10.20 8.64
CA ASN A 67 -2.23 -11.25 9.36
C ASN A 67 -3.17 -10.71 10.46
N SER A 68 -2.74 -9.71 11.25
CA SER A 68 -3.58 -9.13 12.30
C SER A 68 -4.77 -8.35 11.73
N SER A 69 -4.56 -7.58 10.66
CA SER A 69 -5.63 -6.83 10.00
C SER A 69 -6.63 -7.74 9.30
N VAL A 70 -6.16 -8.81 8.65
CA VAL A 70 -7.05 -9.83 8.05
C VAL A 70 -7.91 -10.51 9.10
N LYS A 71 -7.34 -10.88 10.26
CA LYS A 71 -8.12 -11.45 11.36
C LYS A 71 -9.20 -10.49 11.88
N SER A 72 -8.86 -9.21 12.00
CA SER A 72 -9.81 -8.17 12.41
C SER A 72 -10.94 -8.02 11.40
N LEU A 73 -10.62 -7.96 10.10
CA LEU A 73 -11.61 -7.85 9.03
C LEU A 73 -12.50 -9.09 8.92
N GLU A 74 -11.94 -10.28 9.12
CA GLU A 74 -12.72 -11.53 9.19
C GLU A 74 -13.67 -11.52 10.38
N GLY A 75 -13.22 -11.10 11.56
CA GLY A 75 -14.05 -10.98 12.76
C GLY A 75 -15.17 -9.96 12.60
N LYS A 76 -15.00 -8.94 11.76
CA LYS A 76 -16.01 -7.94 11.43
C LYS A 76 -16.91 -8.33 10.24
N GLY A 77 -16.66 -9.49 9.63
CA GLY A 77 -17.49 -10.04 8.56
C GLY A 77 -17.22 -9.45 7.17
N PHE A 78 -16.08 -8.80 6.93
CA PHE A 78 -15.74 -8.26 5.61
C PHE A 78 -15.22 -9.31 4.64
N LEU A 79 -14.48 -10.27 5.15
CA LEU A 79 -13.82 -11.31 4.35
C LEU A 79 -13.77 -12.65 5.08
N VAL A 80 -13.42 -13.69 4.35
CA VAL A 80 -13.12 -15.02 4.88
C VAL A 80 -11.76 -15.47 4.36
N ARG A 81 -11.05 -16.25 5.17
CA ARG A 81 -9.79 -16.89 4.83
C ARG A 81 -10.03 -18.31 4.40
N LYS A 82 -9.35 -18.75 3.33
CA LYS A 82 -9.30 -20.15 2.92
C LYS A 82 -7.86 -20.56 2.72
N THR A 83 -7.49 -21.74 3.19
CA THR A 83 -6.18 -22.34 2.92
C THR A 83 -6.19 -22.85 1.49
N GLY A 84 -5.24 -22.39 0.68
CA GLY A 84 -5.06 -22.82 -0.69
C GLY A 84 -4.10 -24.01 -0.82
N VAL A 85 -3.60 -24.23 -2.03
CA VAL A 85 -2.53 -25.19 -2.29
C VAL A 85 -1.27 -24.76 -1.54
N GLY A 86 -0.71 -25.65 -0.72
CA GLY A 86 0.37 -25.32 0.22
C GLY A 86 -0.16 -24.71 1.52
N ARG A 87 0.59 -23.78 2.11
CA ARG A 87 0.23 -23.09 3.38
C ARG A 87 -0.23 -21.65 3.16
N ASP A 88 -0.45 -21.24 1.92
CA ASP A 88 -0.86 -19.88 1.59
C ASP A 88 -2.33 -19.65 1.98
N ILE A 89 -2.58 -18.51 2.60
CA ILE A 89 -3.92 -18.08 2.99
C ILE A 89 -4.45 -17.16 1.91
N HIS A 90 -5.58 -17.54 1.34
CA HIS A 90 -6.30 -16.80 0.31
C HIS A 90 -7.51 -16.09 0.91
N LEU A 91 -7.78 -14.88 0.42
CA LEU A 91 -8.82 -13.99 0.91
C LEU A 91 -9.97 -13.92 -0.07
N PHE A 92 -11.18 -13.92 0.48
CA PHE A 92 -12.42 -13.82 -0.29
C PHE A 92 -13.37 -12.85 0.42
N PHE A 93 -14.00 -11.97 -0.33
CA PHE A 93 -15.05 -11.13 0.25
C PHE A 93 -16.23 -11.98 0.75
N THR A 94 -16.84 -11.52 1.84
CA THR A 94 -18.23 -11.84 2.13
C THR A 94 -19.13 -10.96 1.24
N GLU A 95 -20.44 -11.26 1.16
CA GLU A 95 -21.40 -10.39 0.47
C GLU A 95 -21.37 -8.95 1.04
N PHE A 96 -21.35 -8.84 2.37
CA PHE A 96 -21.23 -7.56 3.06
C PHE A 96 -19.93 -6.83 2.71
N GLY A 97 -18.79 -7.53 2.78
CA GLY A 97 -17.47 -6.94 2.49
C GLY A 97 -17.33 -6.47 1.06
N ARG A 98 -17.88 -7.24 0.10
CA ARG A 98 -17.89 -6.85 -1.31
C ARG A 98 -18.71 -5.59 -1.54
N LYS A 99 -19.95 -5.59 -1.07
CA LYS A 99 -20.84 -4.43 -1.20
C LYS A 99 -20.22 -3.18 -0.59
N PHE A 100 -19.70 -3.28 0.66
CA PHE A 100 -19.00 -2.18 1.32
C PHE A 100 -17.83 -1.67 0.48
N SER A 101 -16.98 -2.57 -0.01
CA SER A 101 -15.78 -2.19 -0.75
C SER A 101 -16.11 -1.56 -2.10
N GLU A 102 -17.10 -2.08 -2.83
CA GLU A 102 -17.57 -1.49 -4.07
C GLU A 102 -18.17 -0.09 -3.87
N GLU A 103 -18.94 0.12 -2.80
CA GLU A 103 -19.60 1.40 -2.51
C GLU A 103 -18.65 2.47 -1.94
N HIS A 104 -17.65 2.07 -1.15
CA HIS A 104 -16.80 3.02 -0.41
C HIS A 104 -15.36 3.07 -0.91
N ILE A 105 -14.78 1.95 -1.33
CA ILE A 105 -13.39 1.89 -1.83
C ILE A 105 -13.35 2.06 -3.36
N GLY A 106 -14.32 1.54 -4.08
CA GLY A 106 -14.42 1.75 -5.53
C GLY A 106 -14.25 3.21 -5.95
N PRO A 107 -14.95 4.18 -5.32
CA PRO A 107 -14.77 5.60 -5.61
C PRO A 107 -13.35 6.13 -5.39
N VAL A 108 -12.53 5.47 -4.57
CA VAL A 108 -11.12 5.85 -4.39
C VAL A 108 -10.33 5.57 -5.67
N PHE A 109 -10.58 4.46 -6.36
CA PHE A 109 -9.99 4.19 -7.68
C PHE A 109 -10.34 5.26 -8.71
N ASP A 110 -11.61 5.70 -8.72
CA ASP A 110 -12.05 6.74 -9.63
C ASP A 110 -11.36 8.08 -9.33
N MET A 111 -11.21 8.42 -8.05
CA MET A 111 -10.47 9.61 -7.60
C MET A 111 -8.98 9.54 -8.00
N GLU A 112 -8.33 8.40 -7.80
CA GLU A 112 -6.93 8.20 -8.18
C GLU A 112 -6.73 8.32 -9.69
N ASN A 113 -7.58 7.68 -10.47
CA ASN A 113 -7.55 7.77 -11.93
C ASN A 113 -7.75 9.22 -12.38
N ALA A 114 -8.76 9.92 -11.86
CA ALA A 114 -9.03 11.32 -12.17
C ALA A 114 -7.86 12.23 -11.78
N THR A 115 -7.14 11.92 -10.71
CA THR A 115 -5.95 12.67 -10.28
C THR A 115 -4.84 12.55 -11.33
N PHE A 116 -4.54 11.35 -11.82
CA PHE A 116 -3.57 11.13 -12.88
C PHE A 116 -4.01 11.75 -14.21
N GLU A 117 -5.27 11.63 -14.58
CA GLU A 117 -5.85 12.20 -15.80
C GLU A 117 -5.86 13.74 -15.80
N SER A 118 -5.82 14.36 -14.62
CA SER A 118 -5.69 15.83 -14.47
C SER A 118 -4.29 16.35 -14.79
N MET A 119 -3.29 15.46 -14.85
CA MET A 119 -1.93 15.77 -15.26
C MET A 119 -1.77 15.52 -16.76
N LYS A 120 -0.84 16.26 -17.40
CA LYS A 120 -0.49 15.98 -18.80
C LYS A 120 0.15 14.60 -18.89
N PRO A 121 -0.07 13.83 -19.98
CA PRO A 121 0.57 12.53 -20.16
C PRO A 121 2.09 12.55 -19.99
N SER A 122 2.77 13.58 -20.50
CA SER A 122 4.22 13.77 -20.32
C SER A 122 4.64 13.99 -18.86
N GLU A 123 3.81 14.62 -18.06
CA GLU A 123 4.06 14.83 -16.62
C GLU A 123 3.91 13.51 -15.86
N CYS A 124 2.91 12.70 -16.19
CA CYS A 124 2.75 11.35 -15.63
C CYS A 124 3.94 10.44 -15.98
N GLU A 125 4.39 10.43 -17.23
CA GLU A 125 5.56 9.68 -17.67
C GLU A 125 6.83 10.13 -16.94
N LEU A 126 7.04 11.43 -16.78
CA LEU A 126 8.17 11.99 -16.05
C LEU A 126 8.14 11.62 -14.58
N LEU A 127 6.98 11.75 -13.92
CA LEU A 127 6.78 11.35 -12.52
C LEU A 127 7.15 9.86 -12.32
N LEU A 128 6.63 8.97 -13.15
CA LEU A 128 6.93 7.55 -13.09
C LEU A 128 8.41 7.25 -13.32
N SER A 129 9.03 7.90 -14.33
CA SER A 129 10.44 7.72 -14.67
C SER A 129 11.36 8.16 -13.53
N LEU A 130 11.12 9.35 -12.97
CA LEU A 130 11.91 9.89 -11.86
C LEU A 130 11.72 9.10 -10.57
N THR A 131 10.49 8.67 -10.28
CA THR A 131 10.20 7.84 -9.11
C THR A 131 10.90 6.48 -9.21
N ARG A 132 10.87 5.80 -10.37
CA ARG A 132 11.61 4.55 -10.59
C ARG A 132 13.10 4.74 -10.38
N LYS A 133 13.67 5.80 -10.95
CA LYS A 133 15.11 6.13 -10.80
C LYS A 133 15.45 6.34 -9.33
N TYR A 134 14.66 7.12 -8.61
CA TYR A 134 14.86 7.35 -7.17
C TYR A 134 14.86 6.04 -6.38
N VAL A 135 13.84 5.19 -6.58
CA VAL A 135 13.73 3.88 -5.90
C VAL A 135 14.94 2.98 -6.21
N GLN A 136 15.41 2.94 -7.45
CA GLN A 136 16.58 2.14 -7.84
C GLN A 136 17.84 2.60 -7.14
N ILE A 137 18.09 3.93 -7.10
CA ILE A 137 19.26 4.52 -6.42
C ILE A 137 19.18 4.26 -4.91
N LEU A 138 17.99 4.48 -4.31
CA LEU A 138 17.78 4.26 -2.89
C LEU A 138 18.06 2.79 -2.49
N LYS A 139 17.54 1.84 -3.26
CA LYS A 139 17.79 0.41 -3.05
C LYS A 139 19.28 0.04 -3.16
N LYS A 140 19.98 0.64 -4.12
CA LYS A 140 21.43 0.43 -4.28
C LYS A 140 22.20 0.96 -3.06
N ASN A 141 21.90 2.18 -2.63
CA ASN A 141 22.56 2.81 -1.49
C ASN A 141 22.25 2.07 -0.18
N MET A 142 21.02 1.63 0.01
CA MET A 142 20.62 0.82 1.18
C MET A 142 21.44 -0.47 1.27
N LYS A 143 21.69 -1.15 0.14
CA LYS A 143 22.50 -2.37 0.15
C LYS A 143 23.92 -2.11 0.64
N HIS A 144 24.55 -1.03 0.21
CA HIS A 144 25.88 -0.63 0.70
C HIS A 144 25.85 -0.35 2.20
N TYR A 145 24.89 0.44 2.66
CA TYR A 145 24.73 0.78 4.08
C TYR A 145 24.57 -0.47 4.96
N VAL A 146 23.70 -1.41 4.57
CA VAL A 146 23.46 -2.66 5.35
C VAL A 146 24.66 -3.60 5.32
N LEU A 147 25.49 -3.60 4.26
CA LEU A 147 26.69 -4.43 4.18
C LEU A 147 27.80 -3.88 5.06
N GLU A 148 27.97 -2.55 5.11
CA GLU A 148 28.96 -1.91 5.97
C GLU A 148 28.67 -2.09 7.47
N GLU A 149 27.38 -2.11 7.88
CA GLU A 149 27.00 -2.36 9.27
C GLU A 149 27.19 -3.82 9.75
N LYS A 150 27.35 -4.78 8.83
CA LYS A 150 27.58 -6.19 9.19
C LYS A 150 29.04 -6.55 9.45
N GLU A 151 29.96 -5.62 9.28
CA GLU A 151 31.39 -5.80 9.58
C GLU A 151 31.78 -5.34 11.00
N PHE A 152 30.81 -5.04 11.88
CA PHE A 152 31.04 -4.70 13.29
C PHE A 152 30.58 -5.81 14.22
#